data_0e6853ba7f85d8928bd7a8d0b6219bc7
#
_entry.id   0e6853ba7f85d8928bd7a8d0b6219bc7
#
_cell.length_a   1.000
_cell.length_b   1.000
_cell.length_c   1.000
_cell.angle_alpha   90.00
_cell.angle_beta   90.00
_cell.angle_gamma   90.00
#
_symmetry.space_group_name_H-M   'P 1'
#
loop_
_entity.id
_entity.type
_entity.pdbx_description
1 polymer ?
#
loop_
_entity_poly.entity_id
_entity_poly.type
_entity_poly.pdbx_seq_one_letter_code
_entity_poly.pdbx_strand_id
1 'polypeptide(L)'
;MTIEGRLSWENLNPFLELNINHIAMGSFDYDRTCVFPVNIMSLALQEDKISYIENLDGEQHIPVLTDHVYLQPCHLKLHHRLTSQYRFIALHFNLTFCHGIDVFYGSKKCLMRHDPAMVARFRQLMMEKDDLKAICAMKAEVMSLCASWWPSGLEQRILSVRKYESLFRYIYEYGNAELTVGALADRMGMRQDVFSRNFSRDMGKSPKEFLQDDLLKKISVRLAVPRTTIKEIAAELKFCSEFYMSQFFKRHTGMSPSEYQQKFRPR
;
A
#
# COMPACT_ATOMS: atom_id res chain seq x y z
N MET A 1 -2.02 -22.52 37.13
CA MET A 1 -2.83 -22.17 35.96
C MET A 1 -1.85 -22.12 34.79
N THR A 2 -1.85 -23.14 33.94
CA THR A 2 -0.94 -23.18 32.78
C THR A 2 -1.69 -22.54 31.62
N ILE A 3 -1.21 -21.40 31.13
CA ILE A 3 -1.75 -20.77 29.92
C ILE A 3 -1.01 -21.37 28.75
N GLU A 4 -1.65 -22.30 28.06
CA GLU A 4 -1.16 -22.80 26.78
C GLU A 4 -1.55 -21.83 25.66
N GLY A 5 -0.72 -20.83 25.42
CA GLY A 5 -0.87 -19.91 24.31
C GLY A 5 0.05 -20.27 23.15
N ARG A 6 -0.49 -20.43 21.94
CA ARG A 6 0.28 -20.58 20.69
C ARG A 6 0.96 -19.29 20.22
N LEU A 7 0.57 -18.16 20.78
CA LEU A 7 1.04 -16.85 20.37
C LEU A 7 1.99 -16.31 21.44
N SER A 8 3.25 -16.13 21.09
CA SER A 8 4.20 -15.41 21.91
C SER A 8 3.94 -13.91 21.71
N TRP A 9 3.50 -13.21 22.78
CA TRP A 9 3.31 -11.76 22.77
C TRP A 9 4.58 -11.01 22.36
N GLU A 10 5.75 -11.51 22.71
CA GLU A 10 7.05 -10.97 22.33
C GLU A 10 7.30 -11.01 20.82
N ASN A 11 6.68 -11.94 20.12
CA ASN A 11 6.78 -12.09 18.67
C ASN A 11 5.69 -11.35 17.89
N LEU A 12 4.62 -10.90 18.55
CA LEU A 12 3.46 -10.29 17.91
C LEU A 12 3.34 -8.79 18.14
N ASN A 13 3.92 -8.30 19.22
CA ASN A 13 3.89 -6.90 19.57
C ASN A 13 5.20 -6.25 19.10
N PRO A 14 5.19 -5.12 18.59
CA PRO A 14 4.28 -4.06 18.12
C PRO A 14 4.32 -3.84 16.60
N PHE A 15 4.39 -4.88 15.82
CA PHE A 15 4.91 -4.82 14.45
C PHE A 15 3.85 -4.82 13.34
N LEU A 16 2.58 -5.02 13.68
CA LEU A 16 1.51 -5.00 12.69
C LEU A 16 0.71 -3.71 12.81
N GLU A 17 0.80 -2.86 11.80
CA GLU A 17 0.14 -1.56 11.77
C GLU A 17 -0.72 -1.43 10.52
N LEU A 18 -2.02 -1.13 10.70
CA LEU A 18 -2.96 -0.85 9.62
C LEU A 18 -3.26 0.64 9.54
N ASN A 19 -2.88 1.26 8.44
CA ASN A 19 -3.18 2.65 8.12
C ASN A 19 -4.08 2.71 6.88
N ILE A 20 -5.30 3.25 7.04
CA ILE A 20 -6.16 3.61 5.91
C ILE A 20 -5.82 5.04 5.53
N ASN A 21 -5.28 5.23 4.32
CA ASN A 21 -4.77 6.52 3.84
C ASN A 21 -5.85 7.32 3.11
N HIS A 22 -6.79 6.62 2.50
CA HIS A 22 -7.86 7.21 1.72
C HIS A 22 -9.05 6.24 1.63
N ILE A 23 -10.26 6.80 1.60
CA ILE A 23 -11.47 6.07 1.27
C ILE A 23 -12.35 6.94 0.40
N ALA A 24 -12.94 6.36 -0.63
CA ALA A 24 -13.88 7.01 -1.53
C ALA A 24 -14.98 6.05 -1.97
N MET A 25 -16.17 6.60 -2.20
CA MET A 25 -17.28 5.91 -2.83
C MET A 25 -17.72 6.73 -4.06
N GLY A 26 -17.83 6.09 -5.20
CA GLY A 26 -18.23 6.78 -6.42
C GLY A 26 -18.11 5.97 -7.68
N SER A 27 -18.03 6.69 -8.79
CA SER A 27 -17.78 6.19 -10.14
C SER A 27 -17.07 7.25 -10.95
N PHE A 28 -16.20 6.85 -11.87
CA PHE A 28 -15.54 7.76 -12.82
C PHE A 28 -14.97 6.98 -14.00
N ASP A 29 -14.79 7.68 -15.12
CA ASP A 29 -14.10 7.10 -16.27
C ASP A 29 -12.59 7.11 -16.04
N TYR A 30 -11.99 5.92 -16.19
CA TYR A 30 -10.57 5.73 -15.98
C TYR A 30 -10.03 4.63 -16.88
N ASP A 31 -9.09 4.98 -17.73
CA ASP A 31 -8.44 4.05 -18.66
C ASP A 31 -6.94 4.33 -18.63
N ARG A 32 -6.22 3.67 -17.73
CA ARG A 32 -4.77 3.90 -17.54
C ARG A 32 -4.06 2.71 -16.90
N THR A 33 -2.78 2.62 -17.24
CA THR A 33 -1.82 1.78 -16.53
C THR A 33 -1.12 2.60 -15.45
N CYS A 34 -1.09 2.07 -14.23
CA CYS A 34 -0.45 2.71 -13.07
C CYS A 34 0.14 1.68 -12.10
N VAL A 35 1.02 2.16 -11.24
CA VAL A 35 1.57 1.43 -10.10
C VAL A 35 1.20 2.17 -8.82
N PHE A 36 0.47 1.52 -7.93
CA PHE A 36 0.15 2.12 -6.63
C PHE A 36 1.15 1.67 -5.58
N PRO A 37 1.79 2.60 -4.85
CA PRO A 37 2.74 2.25 -3.78
C PRO A 37 2.05 1.85 -2.46
N VAL A 38 0.73 1.72 -2.48
CA VAL A 38 -0.14 1.31 -1.38
C VAL A 38 -1.07 0.22 -1.85
N ASN A 39 -1.60 -0.59 -0.94
CA ASN A 39 -2.64 -1.56 -1.28
C ASN A 39 -3.96 -0.84 -1.58
N ILE A 40 -4.72 -1.37 -2.52
CA ILE A 40 -6.08 -0.92 -2.78
C ILE A 40 -7.03 -2.08 -2.49
N MET A 41 -7.99 -1.85 -1.60
CA MET A 41 -9.18 -2.67 -1.49
C MET A 41 -10.32 -1.95 -2.21
N SER A 42 -10.99 -2.64 -3.13
CA SER A 42 -12.19 -2.11 -3.77
C SER A 42 -13.37 -3.07 -3.61
N LEU A 43 -14.54 -2.49 -3.40
CA LEU A 43 -15.81 -3.21 -3.25
C LEU A 43 -16.73 -2.74 -4.36
N ALA A 44 -17.15 -3.65 -5.23
CA ALA A 44 -18.02 -3.34 -6.35
C ALA A 44 -19.47 -3.23 -5.89
N LEU A 45 -20.04 -2.05 -6.05
CA LEU A 45 -21.44 -1.75 -5.71
C LEU A 45 -22.39 -1.98 -6.89
N GLN A 46 -21.88 -1.80 -8.09
CA GLN A 46 -22.60 -1.98 -9.35
C GLN A 46 -21.57 -2.25 -10.43
N GLU A 47 -21.76 -3.32 -11.18
CA GLU A 47 -20.93 -3.68 -12.33
C GLU A 47 -21.40 -3.02 -13.61
N ASP A 48 -20.53 -3.02 -14.61
CA ASP A 48 -20.85 -2.87 -16.01
C ASP A 48 -20.11 -3.95 -16.82
N LYS A 49 -20.45 -4.09 -18.11
CA LYS A 49 -19.86 -5.12 -18.97
C LYS A 49 -18.50 -4.72 -19.58
N ILE A 50 -18.02 -3.52 -19.28
CA ILE A 50 -16.86 -2.90 -19.94
C ILE A 50 -15.69 -2.76 -18.96
N SER A 51 -15.98 -2.51 -17.67
CA SER A 51 -14.96 -2.27 -16.67
C SER A 51 -14.23 -3.53 -16.27
N TYR A 52 -12.89 -3.42 -16.14
CA TYR A 52 -12.02 -4.50 -15.68
C TYR A 52 -10.71 -3.95 -15.07
N ILE A 53 -10.00 -4.83 -14.41
CA ILE A 53 -8.63 -4.61 -13.93
C ILE A 53 -7.74 -5.67 -14.58
N GLU A 54 -6.63 -5.26 -15.18
CA GLU A 54 -5.64 -6.15 -15.74
C GLU A 54 -4.33 -6.03 -14.95
N ASN A 55 -3.89 -7.14 -14.41
CA ASN A 55 -2.61 -7.24 -13.71
C ASN A 55 -1.54 -7.68 -14.71
N LEU A 56 -0.70 -6.73 -15.11
CA LEU A 56 0.32 -6.95 -16.14
C LEU A 56 1.53 -7.73 -15.61
N ASP A 57 1.78 -7.72 -14.28
CA ASP A 57 2.88 -8.48 -13.66
C ASP A 57 2.51 -9.93 -13.38
N GLY A 58 1.22 -10.23 -13.22
CA GLY A 58 0.70 -11.55 -12.88
C GLY A 58 -0.17 -12.17 -13.96
N GLU A 59 -0.29 -11.54 -15.14
CA GLU A 59 -1.09 -12.00 -16.29
C GLU A 59 -2.53 -12.35 -15.89
N GLN A 60 -3.19 -11.45 -15.11
CA GLN A 60 -4.56 -11.66 -14.68
C GLN A 60 -5.50 -10.65 -15.33
N HIS A 61 -6.58 -11.14 -15.94
CA HIS A 61 -7.72 -10.30 -16.32
C HIS A 61 -8.84 -10.48 -15.29
N ILE A 62 -9.24 -9.39 -14.64
CA ILE A 62 -10.13 -9.39 -13.47
C ILE A 62 -11.36 -8.57 -13.82
N PRO A 63 -12.51 -9.23 -14.07
CA PRO A 63 -13.77 -8.54 -14.27
C PRO A 63 -14.22 -7.86 -12.97
N VAL A 64 -14.84 -6.70 -13.06
CA VAL A 64 -15.44 -6.04 -11.89
C VAL A 64 -16.91 -6.45 -11.78
N LEU A 65 -17.22 -7.28 -10.81
CA LEU A 65 -18.52 -7.90 -10.60
C LEU A 65 -19.17 -7.36 -9.34
N THR A 66 -20.48 -7.09 -9.38
CA THR A 66 -21.26 -6.64 -8.22
C THR A 66 -21.06 -7.58 -7.02
N ASP A 67 -21.09 -7.02 -5.84
CA ASP A 67 -20.91 -7.74 -4.56
C ASP A 67 -19.58 -8.51 -4.43
N HIS A 68 -18.56 -8.11 -5.19
CA HIS A 68 -17.21 -8.63 -5.05
C HIS A 68 -16.30 -7.62 -4.33
N VAL A 69 -15.36 -8.19 -3.58
CA VAL A 69 -14.26 -7.49 -2.92
C VAL A 69 -12.97 -7.86 -3.60
N TYR A 70 -12.15 -6.86 -3.89
CA TYR A 70 -10.86 -6.99 -4.56
C TYR A 70 -9.74 -6.46 -3.67
N LEU A 71 -8.63 -7.17 -3.62
CA LEU A 71 -7.37 -6.67 -3.08
C LEU A 71 -6.35 -6.57 -4.22
N GLN A 72 -5.85 -5.39 -4.41
CA GLN A 72 -4.77 -5.05 -5.33
C GLN A 72 -3.53 -4.72 -4.49
N PRO A 73 -2.57 -5.65 -4.37
CA PRO A 73 -1.33 -5.43 -3.64
C PRO A 73 -0.53 -4.25 -4.16
N CYS A 74 0.19 -3.59 -3.26
CA CYS A 74 1.09 -2.49 -3.62
C CYS A 74 2.16 -2.92 -4.64
N HIS A 75 2.61 -1.96 -5.45
CA HIS A 75 3.67 -2.08 -6.46
C HIS A 75 3.35 -3.01 -7.65
N LEU A 76 2.12 -3.49 -7.81
CA LEU A 76 1.70 -4.16 -9.04
C LEU A 76 1.48 -3.14 -10.16
N LYS A 77 1.89 -3.51 -11.36
CA LYS A 77 1.58 -2.74 -12.57
C LYS A 77 0.21 -3.15 -13.08
N LEU A 78 -0.77 -2.31 -12.84
CA LEU A 78 -2.17 -2.55 -13.14
C LEU A 78 -2.67 -1.62 -14.23
N HIS A 79 -3.42 -2.17 -15.18
CA HIS A 79 -4.23 -1.39 -16.08
C HIS A 79 -5.69 -1.45 -15.61
N HIS A 80 -6.25 -0.28 -15.35
CA HIS A 80 -7.66 -0.15 -14.97
C HIS A 80 -8.43 0.46 -16.15
N ARG A 81 -9.44 -0.24 -16.60
CA ARG A 81 -10.46 0.31 -17.45
C ARG A 81 -11.77 0.34 -16.66
N LEU A 82 -12.17 1.52 -16.22
CA LEU A 82 -13.39 1.73 -15.45
C LEU A 82 -14.24 2.77 -16.17
N THR A 83 -15.55 2.57 -16.16
CA THR A 83 -16.50 3.55 -16.68
C THR A 83 -17.28 4.20 -15.55
N SER A 84 -17.92 5.33 -15.85
CA SER A 84 -18.80 6.01 -14.91
C SER A 84 -20.06 5.21 -14.53
N GLN A 85 -20.33 4.09 -15.19
CA GLN A 85 -21.40 3.16 -14.82
C GLN A 85 -20.98 2.19 -13.71
N TYR A 86 -19.70 1.88 -13.60
CA TYR A 86 -19.15 1.06 -12.52
C TYR A 86 -19.11 1.88 -11.21
N ARG A 87 -19.82 1.43 -10.18
CA ARG A 87 -19.82 2.05 -8.86
C ARG A 87 -19.08 1.21 -7.85
N PHE A 88 -18.28 1.85 -7.02
CA PHE A 88 -17.40 1.16 -6.06
C PHE A 88 -17.18 1.97 -4.78
N ILE A 89 -16.71 1.27 -3.76
CA ILE A 89 -15.99 1.85 -2.62
C ILE A 89 -14.53 1.43 -2.77
N ALA A 90 -13.60 2.35 -2.66
CA ALA A 90 -12.17 2.06 -2.70
C ALA A 90 -11.47 2.60 -1.45
N LEU A 91 -10.60 1.78 -0.87
CA LEU A 91 -9.73 2.14 0.25
C LEU A 91 -8.28 1.96 -0.18
N HIS A 92 -7.48 2.99 0.03
CA HIS A 92 -6.03 2.91 -0.05
C HIS A 92 -5.48 2.69 1.35
N PHE A 93 -4.72 1.64 1.55
CA PHE A 93 -4.21 1.30 2.87
C PHE A 93 -2.81 0.68 2.82
N ASN A 94 -2.15 0.69 3.96
CA ASN A 94 -0.95 -0.07 4.22
C ASN A 94 -1.19 -0.98 5.43
N LEU A 95 -0.84 -2.25 5.29
CA LEU A 95 -0.73 -3.18 6.40
C LEU A 95 0.73 -3.55 6.53
N THR A 96 1.42 -2.95 7.50
CA THR A 96 2.87 -3.06 7.61
C THR A 96 3.29 -3.85 8.83
N PHE A 97 4.38 -4.59 8.69
CA PHE A 97 5.13 -5.19 9.77
C PHE A 97 6.57 -4.64 9.76
N CYS A 98 7.28 -4.76 10.87
CA CYS A 98 8.69 -4.33 10.98
C CYS A 98 8.94 -2.93 10.40
N HIS A 99 8.24 -1.91 10.92
CA HIS A 99 8.48 -0.51 10.59
C HIS A 99 8.43 -0.18 9.09
N GLY A 100 7.38 -0.61 8.42
CA GLY A 100 7.07 -0.11 7.09
C GLY A 100 7.10 -1.12 5.96
N ILE A 101 7.44 -2.39 6.21
CA ILE A 101 7.31 -3.43 5.19
C ILE A 101 5.84 -3.85 5.11
N ASP A 102 5.25 -3.71 3.93
CA ASP A 102 3.87 -4.12 3.73
C ASP A 102 3.74 -5.65 3.68
N VAL A 103 2.66 -6.17 4.28
CA VAL A 103 2.36 -7.61 4.32
C VAL A 103 2.24 -8.21 2.92
N PHE A 104 1.63 -7.47 1.99
CA PHE A 104 1.41 -7.90 0.61
C PHE A 104 2.56 -7.53 -0.34
N TYR A 105 3.62 -6.91 0.17
CA TYR A 105 4.78 -6.55 -0.61
C TYR A 105 5.40 -7.76 -1.32
N GLY A 106 5.61 -7.64 -2.63
CA GLY A 106 6.10 -8.74 -3.48
C GLY A 106 5.03 -9.75 -3.89
N SER A 107 3.77 -9.56 -3.50
CA SER A 107 2.66 -10.31 -4.08
C SER A 107 2.55 -10.00 -5.58
N LYS A 108 2.29 -11.04 -6.39
CA LYS A 108 2.17 -10.89 -7.85
C LYS A 108 0.75 -11.03 -8.36
N LYS A 109 -0.20 -11.29 -7.49
CA LYS A 109 -1.60 -11.52 -7.86
C LYS A 109 -2.53 -10.58 -7.12
N CYS A 110 -3.52 -10.06 -7.84
CA CYS A 110 -4.71 -9.49 -7.23
C CYS A 110 -5.59 -10.62 -6.70
N LEU A 111 -6.31 -10.35 -5.63
CA LEU A 111 -7.23 -11.31 -5.00
C LEU A 111 -8.65 -10.77 -5.13
N MET A 112 -9.61 -11.67 -5.30
CA MET A 112 -11.03 -11.32 -5.37
C MET A 112 -11.89 -12.42 -4.74
N ARG A 113 -13.03 -12.02 -4.19
CA ARG A 113 -14.08 -12.95 -3.75
C ARG A 113 -15.44 -12.28 -3.79
N HIS A 114 -16.47 -13.08 -3.97
CA HIS A 114 -17.85 -12.67 -3.77
C HIS A 114 -18.15 -12.58 -2.27
N ASP A 115 -18.52 -11.38 -1.79
CA ASP A 115 -18.80 -11.11 -0.36
C ASP A 115 -19.84 -9.98 -0.23
N PRO A 116 -21.13 -10.28 -0.54
CA PRO A 116 -22.20 -9.29 -0.48
C PRO A 116 -22.41 -8.74 0.95
N ALA A 117 -22.12 -9.55 1.97
CA ALA A 117 -22.25 -9.13 3.35
C ALA A 117 -21.23 -8.03 3.70
N MET A 118 -19.96 -8.19 3.27
CA MET A 118 -18.94 -7.16 3.46
C MET A 118 -19.26 -5.89 2.68
N VAL A 119 -19.73 -6.02 1.44
CA VAL A 119 -20.14 -4.86 0.62
C VAL A 119 -21.28 -4.09 1.30
N ALA A 120 -22.29 -4.81 1.84
CA ALA A 120 -23.41 -4.19 2.58
C ALA A 120 -22.92 -3.46 3.84
N ARG A 121 -22.00 -4.07 4.63
CA ARG A 121 -21.42 -3.42 5.82
C ARG A 121 -20.66 -2.15 5.46
N PHE A 122 -19.84 -2.17 4.40
CA PHE A 122 -19.13 -0.97 3.97
C PHE A 122 -20.08 0.13 3.49
N ARG A 123 -21.18 -0.19 2.80
CA ARG A 123 -22.22 0.81 2.46
C ARG A 123 -22.76 1.49 3.70
N GLN A 124 -23.04 0.73 4.76
CA GLN A 124 -23.52 1.28 6.03
C GLN A 124 -22.46 2.16 6.71
N LEU A 125 -21.21 1.72 6.75
CA LEU A 125 -20.11 2.47 7.33
C LEU A 125 -19.84 3.80 6.60
N MET A 126 -20.05 3.85 5.29
CA MET A 126 -19.96 5.11 4.52
C MET A 126 -21.07 6.11 4.84
N MET A 127 -22.14 5.69 5.52
CA MET A 127 -23.27 6.52 5.97
C MET A 127 -23.23 6.80 7.48
N GLU A 128 -22.28 6.21 8.22
CA GLU A 128 -22.12 6.45 9.66
C GLU A 128 -21.73 7.91 9.89
N LYS A 129 -22.36 8.53 10.89
CA LYS A 129 -22.14 9.95 11.24
C LYS A 129 -20.96 10.14 12.18
N ASP A 130 -20.61 9.10 12.93
CA ASP A 130 -19.45 9.09 13.82
C ASP A 130 -18.24 8.57 13.04
N ASP A 131 -17.39 9.48 12.58
CA ASP A 131 -16.20 9.18 11.78
C ASP A 131 -15.23 8.23 12.51
N LEU A 132 -15.06 8.39 13.82
CA LEU A 132 -14.13 7.54 14.59
C LEU A 132 -14.67 6.11 14.67
N LYS A 133 -15.96 5.95 14.93
CA LYS A 133 -16.64 4.65 14.94
C LYS A 133 -16.57 3.99 13.56
N ALA A 134 -16.86 4.75 12.50
CA ALA A 134 -16.76 4.25 11.12
C ALA A 134 -15.34 3.76 10.79
N ILE A 135 -14.32 4.56 11.09
CA ILE A 135 -12.92 4.20 10.84
C ILE A 135 -12.51 2.97 11.65
N CYS A 136 -12.87 2.86 12.92
CA CYS A 136 -12.60 1.68 13.73
C CYS A 136 -13.22 0.41 13.13
N ALA A 137 -14.49 0.46 12.73
CA ALA A 137 -15.18 -0.67 12.12
C ALA A 137 -14.58 -1.03 10.75
N MET A 138 -14.25 -0.05 9.92
CA MET A 138 -13.57 -0.28 8.64
C MET A 138 -12.20 -0.93 8.82
N LYS A 139 -11.41 -0.52 9.80
CA LYS A 139 -10.13 -1.15 10.12
C LYS A 139 -10.32 -2.61 10.53
N ALA A 140 -11.33 -2.93 11.32
CA ALA A 140 -11.63 -4.30 11.71
C ALA A 140 -11.97 -5.18 10.49
N GLU A 141 -12.81 -4.69 9.57
CA GLU A 141 -13.17 -5.40 8.34
C GLU A 141 -11.95 -5.61 7.43
N VAL A 142 -11.14 -4.56 7.21
CA VAL A 142 -9.91 -4.65 6.40
C VAL A 142 -8.93 -5.65 7.02
N MET A 143 -8.74 -5.62 8.34
CA MET A 143 -7.84 -6.55 9.04
C MET A 143 -8.33 -7.99 8.90
N SER A 144 -9.64 -8.24 9.06
CA SER A 144 -10.26 -9.56 8.88
C SER A 144 -10.06 -10.09 7.47
N LEU A 145 -10.25 -9.22 6.46
CA LEU A 145 -10.01 -9.58 5.06
C LEU A 145 -8.54 -9.93 4.81
N CYS A 146 -7.62 -9.08 5.27
CA CYS A 146 -6.19 -9.31 5.13
C CYS A 146 -5.76 -10.62 5.82
N ALA A 147 -6.32 -10.95 6.97
CA ALA A 147 -6.08 -12.21 7.66
C ALA A 147 -6.55 -13.42 6.83
N SER A 148 -7.70 -13.30 6.14
CA SER A 148 -8.21 -14.37 5.26
C SER A 148 -7.38 -14.56 3.98
N TRP A 149 -6.66 -13.55 3.56
CA TRP A 149 -5.77 -13.53 2.38
C TRP A 149 -4.30 -13.45 2.76
N TRP A 150 -3.95 -13.95 3.96
CA TRP A 150 -2.60 -13.87 4.47
C TRP A 150 -1.60 -14.57 3.53
N PRO A 151 -0.53 -13.89 3.09
CA PRO A 151 0.42 -14.48 2.15
C PRO A 151 1.13 -15.68 2.77
N SER A 152 1.19 -16.79 2.03
CA SER A 152 1.98 -17.96 2.43
C SER A 152 3.47 -17.60 2.56
N GLY A 153 4.14 -18.14 3.55
CA GLY A 153 5.57 -17.91 3.78
C GLY A 153 5.92 -16.55 4.40
N LEU A 154 4.91 -15.74 4.79
CA LEU A 154 5.15 -14.45 5.43
C LEU A 154 5.95 -14.60 6.74
N GLU A 155 5.71 -15.64 7.53
CA GLU A 155 6.48 -15.90 8.76
C GLU A 155 7.98 -16.05 8.50
N GLN A 156 8.36 -16.79 7.46
CA GLN A 156 9.76 -16.95 7.06
C GLN A 156 10.35 -15.64 6.55
N ARG A 157 9.56 -14.83 5.82
CA ARG A 157 9.95 -13.48 5.43
C ARG A 157 10.20 -12.60 6.66
N ILE A 158 9.32 -12.61 7.64
CA ILE A 158 9.48 -11.86 8.89
C ILE A 158 10.79 -12.24 9.57
N LEU A 159 11.08 -13.53 9.70
CA LEU A 159 12.34 -14.02 10.30
C LEU A 159 13.57 -13.56 9.50
N SER A 160 13.53 -13.66 8.17
CA SER A 160 14.68 -13.26 7.32
C SER A 160 14.96 -11.76 7.32
N VAL A 161 13.93 -10.94 7.53
CA VAL A 161 14.06 -9.47 7.55
C VAL A 161 14.30 -8.91 8.96
N ARG A 162 14.11 -9.71 10.00
CA ARG A 162 14.27 -9.26 11.41
C ARG A 162 15.65 -8.68 11.70
N LYS A 163 16.69 -9.18 11.06
CA LYS A 163 18.07 -8.65 11.17
C LYS A 163 18.21 -7.20 10.65
N TYR A 164 17.28 -6.75 9.81
CA TYR A 164 17.23 -5.38 9.29
C TYR A 164 16.26 -4.48 10.07
N GLU A 165 15.71 -4.92 11.19
CA GLU A 165 14.69 -4.18 11.94
C GLU A 165 15.14 -2.76 12.31
N SER A 166 16.36 -2.60 12.84
CA SER A 166 16.91 -1.30 13.15
C SER A 166 17.08 -0.40 11.91
N LEU A 167 17.38 -1.01 10.77
CA LEU A 167 17.50 -0.31 9.49
C LEU A 167 16.12 0.15 8.99
N PHE A 168 15.10 -0.71 9.07
CA PHE A 168 13.74 -0.35 8.66
C PHE A 168 13.15 0.75 9.53
N ARG A 169 13.39 0.68 10.85
CA ARG A 169 13.03 1.76 11.78
C ARG A 169 13.69 3.08 11.37
N TYR A 170 14.96 3.04 11.06
CA TYR A 170 15.69 4.23 10.61
C TYR A 170 15.14 4.78 9.29
N ILE A 171 14.84 3.93 8.30
CA ILE A 171 14.22 4.34 7.03
C ILE A 171 12.82 4.92 7.27
N TYR A 172 12.04 4.29 8.13
CA TYR A 172 10.70 4.77 8.49
C TYR A 172 10.74 6.19 9.09
N GLU A 173 11.63 6.41 10.07
CA GLU A 173 11.75 7.68 10.80
C GLU A 173 12.44 8.77 9.97
N TYR A 174 13.53 8.43 9.27
CA TYR A 174 14.44 9.40 8.65
C TYR A 174 14.55 9.27 7.11
N GLY A 175 13.86 8.32 6.50
CA GLY A 175 13.92 8.09 5.06
C GLY A 175 13.43 9.30 4.26
N ASN A 176 14.31 9.81 3.39
CA ASN A 176 14.07 10.95 2.51
C ASN A 176 14.89 10.79 1.22
N ALA A 177 14.79 11.75 0.30
CA ALA A 177 15.44 11.67 -1.01
C ALA A 177 16.98 11.73 -0.99
N GLU A 178 17.58 12.15 0.13
CA GLU A 178 19.02 12.20 0.32
C GLU A 178 19.59 10.89 0.86
N LEU A 179 18.74 9.98 1.37
CA LEU A 179 19.20 8.74 1.96
C LEU A 179 19.77 7.79 0.89
N THR A 180 21.03 7.41 1.07
CA THR A 180 21.76 6.59 0.11
C THR A 180 21.94 5.14 0.57
N VAL A 181 22.19 4.24 -0.38
CA VAL A 181 22.51 2.83 -0.09
C VAL A 181 23.82 2.72 0.71
N GLY A 182 24.79 3.63 0.45
CA GLY A 182 26.04 3.71 1.22
C GLY A 182 25.76 3.97 2.70
N ALA A 183 24.95 4.97 3.03
CA ALA A 183 24.57 5.29 4.40
C ALA A 183 23.86 4.11 5.12
N LEU A 184 23.05 3.33 4.39
CA LEU A 184 22.45 2.13 4.94
C LEU A 184 23.48 1.03 5.24
N ALA A 185 24.44 0.83 4.33
CA ALA A 185 25.51 -0.14 4.50
C ALA A 185 26.42 0.21 5.68
N ASP A 186 26.80 1.49 5.80
CA ASP A 186 27.60 2.00 6.93
C ASP A 186 26.90 1.76 8.28
N ARG A 187 25.58 2.01 8.32
CA ARG A 187 24.77 1.75 9.51
C ARG A 187 24.72 0.27 9.91
N MET A 188 24.81 -0.62 8.93
CA MET A 188 24.88 -2.07 9.15
C MET A 188 26.33 -2.56 9.39
N GLY A 189 27.32 -1.69 9.39
CA GLY A 189 28.73 -2.03 9.52
C GLY A 189 29.25 -2.90 8.37
N MET A 190 28.69 -2.72 7.16
CA MET A 190 29.00 -3.56 6.00
C MET A 190 29.54 -2.72 4.84
N ARG A 191 30.37 -3.34 3.99
CA ARG A 191 30.68 -2.77 2.68
C ARG A 191 29.40 -2.72 1.83
N GLN A 192 29.24 -1.66 1.04
CA GLN A 192 28.02 -1.43 0.25
C GLN A 192 27.67 -2.58 -0.71
N ASP A 193 28.68 -3.20 -1.32
CA ASP A 193 28.49 -4.33 -2.24
C ASP A 193 28.00 -5.59 -1.52
N VAL A 194 28.54 -5.87 -0.32
CA VAL A 194 28.13 -6.99 0.53
C VAL A 194 26.72 -6.77 1.06
N PHE A 195 26.45 -5.56 1.57
CA PHE A 195 25.12 -5.18 2.04
C PHE A 195 24.08 -5.32 0.92
N SER A 196 24.33 -4.76 -0.26
CA SER A 196 23.39 -4.79 -1.38
C SER A 196 23.06 -6.21 -1.83
N ARG A 197 24.06 -7.09 -1.88
CA ARG A 197 23.89 -8.51 -2.24
C ARG A 197 23.05 -9.26 -1.21
N ASN A 198 23.38 -9.11 0.07
CA ASN A 198 22.66 -9.75 1.18
C ASN A 198 21.22 -9.27 1.25
N PHE A 199 21.02 -7.95 1.22
CA PHE A 199 19.69 -7.33 1.26
C PHE A 199 18.83 -7.78 0.07
N SER A 200 19.39 -7.79 -1.15
CA SER A 200 18.65 -8.21 -2.35
C SER A 200 18.22 -9.67 -2.29
N ARG A 201 19.09 -10.55 -1.78
CA ARG A 201 18.75 -11.97 -1.59
C ARG A 201 17.62 -12.15 -0.58
N ASP A 202 17.66 -11.40 0.54
CA ASP A 202 16.73 -11.58 1.65
C ASP A 202 15.39 -10.89 1.40
N MET A 203 15.41 -9.75 0.68
CA MET A 203 14.23 -8.93 0.41
C MET A 203 13.61 -9.16 -0.97
N GLY A 204 14.32 -9.86 -1.87
CA GLY A 204 13.88 -10.03 -3.26
C GLY A 204 13.97 -8.79 -4.15
N LYS A 205 14.56 -7.68 -3.63
CA LYS A 205 14.80 -6.43 -4.36
C LYS A 205 16.02 -5.70 -3.82
N SER A 206 16.60 -4.83 -4.64
CA SER A 206 17.77 -4.04 -4.24
C SER A 206 17.44 -3.01 -3.15
N PRO A 207 18.43 -2.61 -2.32
CA PRO A 207 18.24 -1.53 -1.35
C PRO A 207 17.79 -0.22 -1.99
N LYS A 208 18.24 0.07 -3.22
CA LYS A 208 17.83 1.27 -3.97
C LYS A 208 16.34 1.25 -4.31
N GLU A 209 15.84 0.14 -4.84
CA GLU A 209 14.41 -0.04 -5.12
C GLU A 209 13.58 0.06 -3.84
N PHE A 210 14.07 -0.52 -2.74
CA PHE A 210 13.40 -0.42 -1.45
C PHE A 210 13.26 1.03 -0.97
N LEU A 211 14.33 1.84 -1.06
CA LEU A 211 14.28 3.27 -0.74
C LEU A 211 13.32 4.05 -1.66
N GLN A 212 13.30 3.73 -2.94
CA GLN A 212 12.38 4.34 -3.89
C GLN A 212 10.92 4.03 -3.53
N ASP A 213 10.61 2.79 -3.19
CA ASP A 213 9.28 2.36 -2.78
C ASP A 213 8.83 3.05 -1.49
N ASP A 214 9.73 3.21 -0.50
CA ASP A 214 9.45 3.96 0.73
C ASP A 214 9.12 5.43 0.44
N LEU A 215 9.89 6.08 -0.44
CA LEU A 215 9.62 7.44 -0.87
C LEU A 215 8.29 7.56 -1.59
N LEU A 216 7.98 6.66 -2.52
CA LEU A 216 6.69 6.65 -3.24
C LEU A 216 5.52 6.49 -2.28
N LYS A 217 5.64 5.58 -1.31
CA LYS A 217 4.65 5.40 -0.25
C LYS A 217 4.45 6.69 0.56
N LYS A 218 5.54 7.30 1.05
CA LYS A 218 5.51 8.56 1.82
C LYS A 218 4.84 9.69 1.02
N ILE A 219 5.22 9.86 -0.25
CA ILE A 219 4.60 10.85 -1.14
C ILE A 219 3.10 10.58 -1.27
N SER A 220 2.69 9.33 -1.56
CA SER A 220 1.28 8.97 -1.75
C SER A 220 0.43 9.24 -0.52
N VAL A 221 0.92 8.88 0.66
CA VAL A 221 0.24 9.15 1.94
C VAL A 221 0.09 10.65 2.16
N ARG A 222 1.13 11.44 1.89
CA ARG A 222 1.08 12.91 2.06
C ARG A 222 0.17 13.59 1.02
N LEU A 223 0.13 13.09 -0.20
CA LEU A 223 -0.78 13.60 -1.24
C LEU A 223 -2.26 13.39 -0.87
N ALA A 224 -2.58 12.38 -0.08
CA ALA A 224 -3.94 12.13 0.41
C ALA A 224 -4.37 13.07 1.55
N VAL A 225 -3.41 13.70 2.25
CA VAL A 225 -3.72 14.63 3.35
C VAL A 225 -4.31 15.94 2.81
N PRO A 226 -5.48 16.40 3.32
CA PRO A 226 -6.07 17.68 2.92
C PRO A 226 -5.11 18.86 3.14
N ARG A 227 -5.15 19.81 2.21
CA ARG A 227 -4.38 21.08 2.24
C ARG A 227 -2.85 20.95 2.11
N THR A 228 -2.29 19.75 2.05
CA THR A 228 -0.85 19.56 1.81
C THR A 228 -0.51 19.88 0.35
N THR A 229 0.48 20.70 0.11
CA THR A 229 0.95 21.09 -1.23
C THR A 229 2.09 20.19 -1.71
N ILE A 230 2.26 20.09 -3.03
CA ILE A 230 3.38 19.34 -3.64
C ILE A 230 4.73 19.91 -3.20
N LYS A 231 4.82 21.25 -3.06
CA LYS A 231 6.01 21.96 -2.58
C LYS A 231 6.38 21.57 -1.14
N GLU A 232 5.39 21.51 -0.24
CA GLU A 232 5.60 21.08 1.15
C GLU A 232 6.09 19.64 1.22
N ILE A 233 5.50 18.73 0.44
CA ILE A 233 5.93 17.33 0.40
C ILE A 233 7.36 17.21 -0.11
N ALA A 234 7.72 17.93 -1.16
CA ALA A 234 9.06 17.94 -1.72
C ALA A 234 10.10 18.44 -0.69
N ALA A 235 9.78 19.50 0.04
CA ALA A 235 10.64 20.05 1.08
C ALA A 235 10.79 19.09 2.26
N GLU A 236 9.68 18.52 2.76
CA GLU A 236 9.68 17.55 3.87
C GLU A 236 10.53 16.32 3.56
N LEU A 237 10.37 15.77 2.35
CA LEU A 237 11.12 14.59 1.90
C LEU A 237 12.48 14.93 1.28
N LYS A 238 12.92 16.18 1.40
CA LYS A 238 14.25 16.67 0.97
C LYS A 238 14.54 16.41 -0.52
N PHE A 239 13.55 16.54 -1.36
CA PHE A 239 13.81 16.60 -2.79
C PHE A 239 14.45 17.95 -3.16
N CYS A 240 15.37 17.95 -4.10
CA CYS A 240 16.03 19.19 -4.59
C CYS A 240 15.03 20.19 -5.20
N SER A 241 13.85 19.75 -5.67
CA SER A 241 12.75 20.60 -6.13
C SER A 241 11.43 19.82 -6.20
N GLU A 242 10.31 20.55 -6.18
CA GLU A 242 8.98 19.97 -6.43
C GLU A 242 8.85 19.37 -7.84
N PHE A 243 9.56 19.94 -8.81
CA PHE A 243 9.61 19.42 -10.18
C PHE A 243 10.26 18.06 -10.22
N TYR A 244 11.41 17.89 -9.57
CA TYR A 244 12.13 16.61 -9.53
C TYR A 244 11.30 15.54 -8.80
N MET A 245 10.68 15.87 -7.66
CA MET A 245 9.76 14.97 -6.97
C MET A 245 8.59 14.57 -7.88
N SER A 246 8.00 15.52 -8.61
CA SER A 246 6.88 15.24 -9.50
C SER A 246 7.27 14.32 -10.66
N GLN A 247 8.44 14.52 -11.24
CA GLN A 247 8.98 13.62 -12.28
C GLN A 247 9.30 12.24 -11.73
N PHE A 248 9.88 12.16 -10.54
CA PHE A 248 10.13 10.90 -9.84
C PHE A 248 8.83 10.14 -9.62
N PHE A 249 7.82 10.78 -9.03
CA PHE A 249 6.53 10.16 -8.74
C PHE A 249 5.83 9.69 -10.02
N LYS A 250 5.74 10.56 -11.04
CA LYS A 250 5.10 10.23 -12.32
C LYS A 250 5.78 9.05 -13.04
N ARG A 251 7.11 9.02 -13.04
CA ARG A 251 7.89 7.92 -13.68
C ARG A 251 7.59 6.57 -13.06
N HIS A 252 7.41 6.51 -11.74
CA HIS A 252 7.22 5.26 -11.02
C HIS A 252 5.75 4.84 -10.91
N THR A 253 4.81 5.79 -10.83
CA THR A 253 3.38 5.50 -10.62
C THR A 253 2.53 5.61 -11.90
N GLY A 254 3.03 6.26 -12.94
CA GLY A 254 2.28 6.59 -14.16
C GLY A 254 1.38 7.82 -14.04
N MET A 255 1.30 8.44 -12.84
CA MET A 255 0.47 9.63 -12.57
C MET A 255 1.30 10.77 -11.99
N SER A 256 0.98 12.01 -12.35
CA SER A 256 1.55 13.17 -11.65
C SER A 256 0.98 13.29 -10.23
N PRO A 257 1.70 13.93 -9.28
CA PRO A 257 1.18 14.22 -7.95
C PRO A 257 -0.16 14.97 -7.96
N SER A 258 -0.32 15.93 -8.87
CA SER A 258 -1.57 16.70 -9.00
C SER A 258 -2.74 15.82 -9.46
N GLU A 259 -2.54 14.95 -10.44
CA GLU A 259 -3.54 13.95 -10.87
C GLU A 259 -3.91 13.01 -9.74
N TYR A 260 -2.91 12.57 -8.95
CA TYR A 260 -3.12 11.71 -7.79
C TYR A 260 -3.97 12.42 -6.72
N GLN A 261 -3.62 13.66 -6.37
CA GLN A 261 -4.42 14.49 -5.45
C GLN A 261 -5.85 14.67 -5.93
N GLN A 262 -6.04 15.03 -7.20
CA GLN A 262 -7.38 15.27 -7.75
C GLN A 262 -8.28 14.03 -7.63
N LYS A 263 -7.72 12.84 -7.79
CA LYS A 263 -8.48 11.57 -7.78
C LYS A 263 -8.69 10.99 -6.39
N PHE A 264 -7.70 11.11 -5.52
CA PHE A 264 -7.65 10.37 -4.26
C PHE A 264 -7.65 11.26 -3.02
N ARG A 265 -7.80 12.57 -3.17
CA ARG A 265 -7.95 13.49 -2.05
C ARG A 265 -9.43 13.59 -1.67
N PRO A 266 -9.77 13.42 -0.38
CA PRO A 266 -11.13 13.71 0.09
C PRO A 266 -11.50 15.17 -0.21
N ARG A 267 -12.68 15.41 -0.73
CA ARG A 267 -13.22 16.76 -0.93
C ARG A 267 -13.74 17.32 0.38
#